data_7612f700e257660a9c848758afcedb83
#
_entry.id   7612f700e257660a9c848758afcedb83
#
_cell.length_a   1.000
_cell.length_b   1.000
_cell.length_c   1.000
_cell.angle_alpha   90.00
_cell.angle_beta   90.00
_cell.angle_gamma   90.00
#
_symmetry.space_group_name_H-M   'P 1'
#
loop_
_entity.id
_entity.type
_entity.pdbx_description
1 polymer ?
#
loop_
_entity_poly.entity_id
_entity_poly.type
_entity_poly.pdbx_seq_one_letter_code
_entity_poly.pdbx_strand_id
1 'polypeptide(L)'
;MTESSQNELALVTGGADRLGREIALALAREGYAVALHYHSSAEKAETTAREIEMLGVPVYLLQADLREPAQIKACFAKIAELSQSLTVLVNSASVMPRGDLRSLPVAEWDDTLAVNLRAPWLCAQAAAELMQSRGGSIINLSDSGARKTWTGFPAYIISKGGLETLTRLLARSLAPDIRVNAVAPGLILPSEDTLPAEWQRLVQRLPVKRQGSPQDVVQAVLFLIKNRYITGETLIVDGGYQLI
;
A
#
# COMPACT_ATOMS: atom_id res chain seq x y z
N MET A 1 22.54 4.81 -13.68
CA MET A 1 22.23 4.19 -12.38
C MET A 1 23.31 4.68 -11.43
N THR A 2 22.95 5.50 -10.48
CA THR A 2 23.91 6.02 -9.49
C THR A 2 24.14 4.96 -8.42
N GLU A 3 25.38 4.76 -7.98
CA GLU A 3 25.80 3.77 -6.94
C GLU A 3 25.01 3.83 -5.61
N SER A 4 24.16 4.84 -5.42
CA SER A 4 23.42 5.04 -4.18
C SER A 4 22.20 4.12 -4.01
N SER A 5 21.60 3.58 -5.07
CA SER A 5 20.38 2.77 -4.98
C SER A 5 20.60 1.30 -4.60
N GLN A 6 21.82 0.77 -4.77
CA GLN A 6 22.13 -0.64 -4.45
C GLN A 6 22.07 -0.99 -2.95
N ASN A 7 21.97 0.01 -2.07
CA ASN A 7 21.91 -0.21 -0.62
C ASN A 7 20.58 0.25 0.01
N GLU A 8 19.56 0.56 -0.80
CA GLU A 8 18.25 1.01 -0.33
C GLU A 8 17.23 -0.13 -0.38
N LEU A 9 16.42 -0.24 0.67
CA LEU A 9 15.39 -1.24 0.83
C LEU A 9 14.00 -0.60 0.77
N ALA A 10 13.10 -1.21 0.02
CA ALA A 10 11.68 -0.90 0.02
C ALA A 10 10.88 -2.04 0.64
N LEU A 11 10.07 -1.75 1.65
CA LEU A 11 9.08 -2.69 2.20
C LEU A 11 7.74 -2.47 1.54
N VAL A 12 7.14 -3.54 1.00
CA VAL A 12 5.77 -3.51 0.46
C VAL A 12 4.90 -4.49 1.23
N THR A 13 3.92 -3.99 2.00
CA THR A 13 2.94 -4.86 2.65
C THR A 13 1.90 -5.34 1.64
N GLY A 14 1.52 -6.64 1.71
CA GLY A 14 0.65 -7.23 0.70
C GLY A 14 1.29 -7.25 -0.71
N GLY A 15 2.64 -7.39 -0.77
CA GLY A 15 3.40 -7.32 -2.00
C GLY A 15 3.33 -8.56 -2.90
N ALA A 16 2.65 -9.63 -2.48
CA ALA A 16 2.60 -10.90 -3.21
C ALA A 16 1.65 -10.90 -4.41
N ASP A 17 0.66 -10.02 -4.45
CA ASP A 17 -0.42 -10.06 -5.44
C ASP A 17 -0.94 -8.67 -5.80
N ARG A 18 -1.70 -8.58 -6.89
CA ARG A 18 -2.45 -7.38 -7.32
C ARG A 18 -1.57 -6.12 -7.37
N LEU A 19 -2.05 -4.98 -6.84
CA LEU A 19 -1.31 -3.70 -6.86
C LEU A 19 0.00 -3.77 -6.07
N GLY A 20 0.01 -4.46 -4.93
CA GLY A 20 1.22 -4.62 -4.13
C GLY A 20 2.36 -5.27 -4.91
N ARG A 21 2.05 -6.34 -5.67
CA ARG A 21 3.01 -7.00 -6.57
C ARG A 21 3.57 -6.05 -7.64
N GLU A 22 2.70 -5.32 -8.34
CA GLU A 22 3.16 -4.41 -9.40
C GLU A 22 4.04 -3.28 -8.85
N ILE A 23 3.72 -2.79 -7.63
CA ILE A 23 4.54 -1.79 -6.93
C ILE A 23 5.89 -2.40 -6.53
N ALA A 24 5.92 -3.62 -5.98
CA ALA A 24 7.16 -4.31 -5.60
C ALA A 24 8.09 -4.51 -6.80
N LEU A 25 7.55 -4.99 -7.93
CA LEU A 25 8.30 -5.14 -9.18
C LEU A 25 8.81 -3.80 -9.73
N ALA A 26 8.03 -2.75 -9.61
CA ALA A 26 8.44 -1.42 -10.07
C ALA A 26 9.59 -0.85 -9.21
N LEU A 27 9.53 -1.02 -7.89
CA LEU A 27 10.61 -0.64 -6.98
C LEU A 27 11.90 -1.43 -7.27
N ALA A 28 11.77 -2.73 -7.54
CA ALA A 28 12.90 -3.56 -7.99
C ALA A 28 13.55 -3.04 -9.28
N ARG A 29 12.74 -2.62 -10.27
CA ARG A 29 13.24 -2.00 -11.53
C ARG A 29 13.94 -0.65 -11.29
N GLU A 30 13.55 0.07 -10.24
CA GLU A 30 14.23 1.30 -9.83
C GLU A 30 15.54 1.03 -9.03
N GLY A 31 15.87 -0.25 -8.77
CA GLY A 31 17.10 -0.68 -8.12
C GLY A 31 17.01 -0.87 -6.60
N TYR A 32 15.82 -0.78 -6.00
CA TYR A 32 15.63 -1.09 -4.59
C TYR A 32 15.74 -2.59 -4.35
N ALA A 33 16.42 -2.99 -3.26
CA ALA A 33 16.15 -4.28 -2.64
C ALA A 33 14.69 -4.28 -2.12
N VAL A 34 14.00 -5.41 -2.14
CA VAL A 34 12.58 -5.47 -1.77
C VAL A 34 12.35 -6.41 -0.60
N ALA A 35 11.80 -5.89 0.49
CA ALA A 35 11.16 -6.69 1.52
C ALA A 35 9.68 -6.87 1.14
N LEU A 36 9.31 -8.08 0.76
CA LEU A 36 7.99 -8.42 0.24
C LEU A 36 7.18 -9.12 1.33
N HIS A 37 6.25 -8.38 1.93
CA HIS A 37 5.37 -8.95 2.94
C HIS A 37 4.15 -9.60 2.33
N TYR A 38 3.77 -10.76 2.88
CA TYR A 38 2.53 -11.49 2.59
C TYR A 38 1.95 -12.12 3.86
N HIS A 39 0.66 -12.48 3.85
CA HIS A 39 0.02 -13.21 4.94
C HIS A 39 -0.11 -14.70 4.61
N SER A 40 -1.03 -15.06 3.70
CA SER A 40 -1.36 -16.46 3.37
C SER A 40 -0.97 -16.87 1.95
N SER A 41 -0.61 -15.94 1.08
CA SER A 41 -0.35 -16.19 -0.34
C SER A 41 1.12 -16.57 -0.60
N ALA A 42 1.64 -17.62 0.04
CA ALA A 42 3.06 -18.00 -0.05
C ALA A 42 3.51 -18.27 -1.49
N GLU A 43 2.75 -19.07 -2.25
CA GLU A 43 3.07 -19.42 -3.64
C GLU A 43 3.18 -18.17 -4.55
N LYS A 44 2.24 -17.21 -4.38
CA LYS A 44 2.30 -15.93 -5.11
C LYS A 44 3.49 -15.09 -4.68
N ALA A 45 3.82 -15.09 -3.39
CA ALA A 45 4.97 -14.37 -2.85
C ALA A 45 6.29 -14.93 -3.42
N GLU A 46 6.45 -16.25 -3.45
CA GLU A 46 7.61 -16.91 -4.06
C GLU A 46 7.72 -16.62 -5.57
N THR A 47 6.59 -16.61 -6.28
CA THR A 47 6.57 -16.28 -7.71
C THR A 47 7.03 -14.84 -7.94
N THR A 48 6.49 -13.90 -7.17
CA THR A 48 6.89 -12.48 -7.25
C THR A 48 8.35 -12.29 -6.84
N ALA A 49 8.84 -13.02 -5.83
CA ALA A 49 10.24 -12.96 -5.42
C ALA A 49 11.18 -13.40 -6.54
N ARG A 50 10.89 -14.52 -7.21
CA ARG A 50 11.69 -14.98 -8.38
C ARG A 50 11.73 -13.94 -9.49
N GLU A 51 10.63 -13.24 -9.77
CA GLU A 51 10.62 -12.18 -10.77
C GLU A 51 11.48 -10.97 -10.34
N ILE A 52 11.49 -10.64 -9.04
CA ILE A 52 12.35 -9.59 -8.48
C ILE A 52 13.83 -10.00 -8.57
N GLU A 53 14.17 -11.24 -8.24
CA GLU A 53 15.54 -11.79 -8.37
C GLU A 53 16.03 -11.70 -9.81
N MET A 54 15.18 -11.99 -10.80
CA MET A 54 15.52 -11.84 -12.22
C MET A 54 15.81 -10.39 -12.65
N LEU A 55 15.37 -9.40 -11.87
CA LEU A 55 15.73 -7.98 -12.07
C LEU A 55 17.10 -7.63 -11.46
N GLY A 56 17.75 -8.58 -10.77
CA GLY A 56 19.10 -8.42 -10.25
C GLY A 56 19.19 -7.69 -8.91
N VAL A 57 18.10 -7.58 -8.17
CA VAL A 57 18.08 -6.96 -6.83
C VAL A 57 17.70 -7.99 -5.76
N PRO A 58 18.19 -7.83 -4.51
CA PRO A 58 17.82 -8.70 -3.40
C PRO A 58 16.32 -8.62 -3.08
N VAL A 59 15.73 -9.76 -2.70
CA VAL A 59 14.36 -9.84 -2.20
C VAL A 59 14.30 -10.65 -0.90
N TYR A 60 13.47 -10.20 0.04
CA TYR A 60 13.30 -10.81 1.35
C TYR A 60 11.81 -11.07 1.59
N LEU A 61 11.43 -12.33 1.73
CA LEU A 61 10.05 -12.71 2.01
C LEU A 61 9.75 -12.59 3.51
N LEU A 62 8.71 -11.84 3.85
CA LEU A 62 8.25 -11.60 5.22
C LEU A 62 6.80 -12.05 5.38
N GLN A 63 6.61 -13.18 6.07
CA GLN A 63 5.26 -13.65 6.39
C GLN A 63 4.79 -13.09 7.73
N ALA A 64 3.62 -12.45 7.74
CA ALA A 64 2.96 -12.00 8.97
C ALA A 64 1.45 -11.82 8.78
N ASP A 65 0.69 -11.99 9.86
CA ASP A 65 -0.66 -11.47 9.97
C ASP A 65 -0.59 -10.03 10.54
N LEU A 66 -0.98 -9.05 9.74
CA LEU A 66 -0.95 -7.65 10.15
C LEU A 66 -2.02 -7.28 11.20
N ARG A 67 -2.93 -8.18 11.50
CA ARG A 67 -3.83 -8.03 12.64
C ARG A 67 -3.10 -8.18 13.97
N GLU A 68 -1.93 -8.82 13.95
CA GLU A 68 -1.14 -9.16 15.14
C GLU A 68 0.07 -8.20 15.30
N PRO A 69 0.03 -7.25 16.24
CA PRO A 69 1.12 -6.29 16.45
C PRO A 69 2.48 -6.95 16.70
N ALA A 70 2.50 -8.11 17.38
CA ALA A 70 3.74 -8.86 17.63
C ALA A 70 4.39 -9.37 16.34
N GLN A 71 3.60 -9.77 15.34
CA GLN A 71 4.11 -10.23 14.06
C GLN A 71 4.64 -9.05 13.22
N ILE A 72 3.99 -7.89 13.28
CA ILE A 72 4.53 -6.66 12.66
C ILE A 72 5.89 -6.35 13.25
N LYS A 73 6.02 -6.32 14.59
CA LYS A 73 7.28 -6.08 15.28
C LYS A 73 8.37 -7.07 14.86
N ALA A 74 8.03 -8.36 14.77
CA ALA A 74 8.96 -9.41 14.33
C ALA A 74 9.44 -9.21 12.88
N CYS A 75 8.57 -8.74 11.96
CA CYS A 75 8.96 -8.39 10.61
C CYS A 75 9.98 -7.25 10.58
N PHE A 76 9.75 -6.18 11.33
CA PHE A 76 10.68 -5.06 11.37
C PHE A 76 12.01 -5.40 12.08
N ALA A 77 11.99 -6.30 13.06
CA ALA A 77 13.22 -6.84 13.65
C ALA A 77 14.08 -7.58 12.60
N LYS A 78 13.46 -8.40 11.74
CA LYS A 78 14.17 -9.05 10.62
C LYS A 78 14.72 -8.02 9.61
N ILE A 79 13.97 -6.98 9.31
CA ILE A 79 14.43 -5.91 8.40
C ILE A 79 15.66 -5.19 9.00
N ALA A 80 15.68 -4.96 10.31
CA ALA A 80 16.81 -4.31 10.99
C ALA A 80 18.13 -5.12 10.90
N GLU A 81 18.04 -6.43 10.68
CA GLU A 81 19.20 -7.32 10.53
C GLU A 81 19.76 -7.33 9.09
N LEU A 82 19.05 -6.74 8.13
CA LEU A 82 19.50 -6.69 6.73
C LEU A 82 20.62 -5.66 6.54
N SER A 83 21.45 -5.89 5.54
CA SER A 83 22.53 -4.96 5.18
C SER A 83 22.04 -3.70 4.48
N GLN A 84 20.86 -3.75 3.88
CA GLN A 84 20.23 -2.62 3.20
C GLN A 84 19.50 -1.71 4.20
N SER A 85 19.47 -0.42 3.91
CA SER A 85 18.74 0.57 4.71
C SER A 85 17.32 0.74 4.22
N LEU A 86 16.35 0.57 5.11
CA LEU A 86 14.94 0.86 4.77
C LEU A 86 14.77 2.35 4.50
N THR A 87 14.37 2.70 3.28
CA THR A 87 14.11 4.09 2.85
C THR A 87 12.70 4.29 2.28
N VAL A 88 12.01 3.18 1.93
CA VAL A 88 10.64 3.22 1.40
C VAL A 88 9.78 2.20 2.14
N LEU A 89 8.60 2.65 2.60
CA LEU A 89 7.52 1.79 3.06
C LEU A 89 6.28 2.03 2.18
N VAL A 90 5.72 0.96 1.61
CA VAL A 90 4.42 1.01 0.94
C VAL A 90 3.42 0.15 1.70
N ASN A 91 2.46 0.77 2.36
CA ASN A 91 1.34 0.10 3.01
C ASN A 91 0.26 -0.21 1.96
N SER A 92 0.33 -1.41 1.36
CA SER A 92 -0.59 -1.87 0.31
C SER A 92 -1.52 -3.01 0.77
N ALA A 93 -1.21 -3.71 1.85
CA ALA A 93 -2.08 -4.74 2.41
C ALA A 93 -3.45 -4.16 2.77
N SER A 94 -4.52 -4.85 2.35
CA SER A 94 -5.89 -4.40 2.61
C SER A 94 -6.88 -5.57 2.52
N VAL A 95 -7.95 -5.49 3.31
CA VAL A 95 -9.13 -6.34 3.20
C VAL A 95 -10.35 -5.47 2.92
N MET A 96 -11.31 -5.98 2.15
CA MET A 96 -12.49 -5.25 1.71
C MET A 96 -13.75 -6.13 1.81
N PRO A 97 -14.17 -6.52 3.01
CA PRO A 97 -15.37 -7.33 3.19
C PRO A 97 -16.63 -6.54 2.83
N ARG A 98 -17.61 -7.20 2.20
CA ARG A 98 -18.96 -6.65 2.01
C ARG A 98 -19.71 -6.69 3.34
N GLY A 99 -20.61 -5.73 3.56
CA GLY A 99 -21.46 -5.72 4.75
C GLY A 99 -22.50 -4.61 4.73
N ASP A 100 -23.46 -4.69 5.64
CA ASP A 100 -24.43 -3.62 5.92
C ASP A 100 -24.06 -2.98 7.26
N LEU A 101 -23.90 -1.67 7.31
CA LEU A 101 -23.50 -0.94 8.52
C LEU A 101 -24.42 -1.22 9.73
N ARG A 102 -25.70 -1.55 9.49
CA ARG A 102 -26.68 -1.82 10.54
C ARG A 102 -26.53 -3.20 11.19
N SER A 103 -25.83 -4.13 10.52
CA SER A 103 -25.71 -5.54 10.94
C SER A 103 -24.30 -6.10 10.81
N LEU A 104 -23.29 -5.25 10.50
CA LEU A 104 -21.92 -5.69 10.37
C LEU A 104 -21.41 -6.29 11.69
N PRO A 105 -20.88 -7.52 11.70
CA PRO A 105 -20.30 -8.12 12.89
C PRO A 105 -19.12 -7.30 13.41
N VAL A 106 -19.02 -7.16 14.74
CA VAL A 106 -17.91 -6.43 15.38
C VAL A 106 -16.56 -7.01 14.98
N ALA A 107 -16.45 -8.33 14.89
CA ALA A 107 -15.20 -8.99 14.47
C ALA A 107 -14.76 -8.58 13.06
N GLU A 108 -15.68 -8.47 12.09
CA GLU A 108 -15.34 -8.01 10.73
C GLU A 108 -14.93 -6.53 10.71
N TRP A 109 -15.59 -5.72 11.53
CA TRP A 109 -15.20 -4.32 11.73
C TRP A 109 -13.78 -4.23 12.27
N ASP A 110 -13.50 -4.94 13.38
CA ASP A 110 -12.20 -4.91 14.06
C ASP A 110 -11.09 -5.44 13.15
N ASP A 111 -11.31 -6.55 12.45
CA ASP A 111 -10.36 -7.13 11.50
C ASP A 111 -10.04 -6.14 10.36
N THR A 112 -11.07 -5.48 9.82
CA THR A 112 -10.88 -4.51 8.74
C THR A 112 -10.05 -3.31 9.20
N LEU A 113 -10.36 -2.75 10.36
CA LEU A 113 -9.59 -1.62 10.91
C LEU A 113 -8.19 -2.06 11.35
N ALA A 114 -8.03 -3.27 11.84
CA ALA A 114 -6.73 -3.82 12.21
C ALA A 114 -5.77 -3.87 11.02
N VAL A 115 -6.23 -4.40 9.86
CA VAL A 115 -5.39 -4.51 8.66
C VAL A 115 -5.23 -3.17 7.94
N ASN A 116 -6.34 -2.44 7.73
CA ASN A 116 -6.33 -1.29 6.82
C ASN A 116 -5.90 0.03 7.46
N LEU A 117 -5.95 0.14 8.80
CA LEU A 117 -5.67 1.38 9.50
C LEU A 117 -4.63 1.21 10.63
N ARG A 118 -4.84 0.27 11.56
CA ARG A 118 -3.91 0.05 12.67
C ARG A 118 -2.55 -0.47 12.19
N ALA A 119 -2.53 -1.43 11.27
CA ALA A 119 -1.28 -1.97 10.75
C ALA A 119 -0.44 -0.91 10.00
N PRO A 120 -0.96 -0.08 9.08
CA PRO A 120 -0.21 1.04 8.51
C PRO A 120 0.38 1.99 9.55
N TRP A 121 -0.33 2.28 10.64
CA TRP A 121 0.19 3.08 11.74
C TRP A 121 1.38 2.40 12.43
N LEU A 122 1.25 1.13 12.81
CA LEU A 122 2.33 0.36 13.46
C LEU A 122 3.53 0.16 12.54
N CYS A 123 3.29 -0.12 11.25
CA CYS A 123 4.36 -0.22 10.25
C CYS A 123 5.09 1.13 10.09
N ALA A 124 4.36 2.25 10.09
CA ALA A 124 4.96 3.58 10.00
C ALA A 124 5.82 3.92 11.22
N GLN A 125 5.39 3.55 12.44
CA GLN A 125 6.19 3.73 13.65
C GLN A 125 7.51 2.94 13.57
N ALA A 126 7.42 1.64 13.27
CA ALA A 126 8.60 0.78 13.19
C ALA A 126 9.53 1.17 12.02
N ALA A 127 8.96 1.58 10.87
CA ALA A 127 9.75 2.10 9.76
C ALA A 127 10.48 3.38 10.12
N ALA A 128 9.84 4.29 10.86
CA ALA A 128 10.44 5.56 11.26
C ALA A 128 11.69 5.35 12.11
N GLU A 129 11.70 4.36 13.01
CA GLU A 129 12.88 4.00 13.80
C GLU A 129 14.07 3.57 12.90
N LEU A 130 13.81 2.81 11.84
CA LEU A 130 14.84 2.33 10.90
C LEU A 130 15.28 3.40 9.88
N MET A 131 14.44 4.39 9.61
CA MET A 131 14.69 5.45 8.63
C MET A 131 15.41 6.67 9.22
N GLN A 132 15.55 6.80 10.55
CA GLN A 132 16.03 8.01 11.25
C GLN A 132 17.33 8.59 10.70
N SER A 133 18.27 7.74 10.28
CA SER A 133 19.61 8.20 9.86
C SER A 133 19.69 8.66 8.41
N ARG A 134 18.77 8.24 7.55
CA ARG A 134 18.80 8.51 6.09
C ARG A 134 17.58 9.23 5.59
N GLY A 135 16.53 9.32 6.41
CA GLY A 135 15.22 9.76 5.99
C GLY A 135 14.49 8.71 5.13
N GLY A 136 13.29 9.04 4.68
CA GLY A 136 12.52 8.06 3.90
C GLY A 136 11.21 8.59 3.33
N SER A 137 10.49 7.67 2.69
CA SER A 137 9.16 7.93 2.14
C SER A 137 8.20 6.79 2.50
N ILE A 138 7.06 7.14 3.09
CA ILE A 138 5.96 6.22 3.38
C ILE A 138 4.81 6.51 2.45
N ILE A 139 4.31 5.49 1.75
CA ILE A 139 3.16 5.59 0.85
C ILE A 139 2.04 4.68 1.36
N ASN A 140 0.89 5.26 1.63
CA ASN A 140 -0.30 4.52 2.02
C ASN A 140 -1.24 4.32 0.82
N LEU A 141 -1.65 3.08 0.52
CA LEU A 141 -2.66 2.80 -0.49
C LEU A 141 -4.05 3.01 0.12
N SER A 142 -4.64 4.19 -0.15
CA SER A 142 -6.02 4.51 0.15
C SER A 142 -6.96 3.98 -0.95
N ASP A 143 -8.09 4.62 -1.16
CA ASP A 143 -9.06 4.33 -2.20
C ASP A 143 -9.87 5.60 -2.50
N SER A 144 -10.18 5.87 -3.75
CA SER A 144 -11.01 7.02 -4.11
C SER A 144 -12.44 6.91 -3.54
N GLY A 145 -12.88 5.69 -3.24
CA GLY A 145 -14.11 5.41 -2.51
C GLY A 145 -14.14 5.94 -1.07
N ALA A 146 -12.97 6.23 -0.45
CA ALA A 146 -12.92 6.87 0.88
C ALA A 146 -13.68 8.20 0.94
N ARG A 147 -13.86 8.84 -0.20
CA ARG A 147 -14.60 10.11 -0.38
C ARG A 147 -16.03 9.91 -0.88
N LYS A 148 -16.45 8.65 -1.02
CA LYS A 148 -17.79 8.23 -1.44
C LYS A 148 -18.46 7.44 -0.31
N THR A 149 -19.77 7.41 -0.31
CA THR A 149 -20.55 6.71 0.71
C THR A 149 -21.02 5.35 0.20
N TRP A 150 -20.10 4.43 -0.07
CA TRP A 150 -20.46 3.06 -0.47
C TRP A 150 -21.04 2.29 0.72
N THR A 151 -22.33 2.10 0.71
CA THR A 151 -23.04 1.44 1.82
C THR A 151 -22.75 -0.06 1.94
N GLY A 152 -22.27 -0.69 0.88
CA GLY A 152 -21.93 -2.12 0.87
C GLY A 152 -20.54 -2.48 1.44
N PHE A 153 -19.73 -1.48 1.87
CA PHE A 153 -18.37 -1.69 2.39
C PHE A 153 -18.04 -0.75 3.56
N PRO A 154 -18.86 -0.71 4.61
CA PRO A 154 -18.79 0.37 5.61
C PRO A 154 -17.46 0.41 6.37
N ALA A 155 -16.97 -0.70 6.92
CA ALA A 155 -15.70 -0.74 7.63
C ALA A 155 -14.51 -0.38 6.72
N TYR A 156 -14.52 -0.85 5.46
CA TYR A 156 -13.50 -0.53 4.48
C TYR A 156 -13.42 0.97 4.20
N ILE A 157 -14.55 1.60 3.87
CA ILE A 157 -14.60 3.03 3.56
C ILE A 157 -14.14 3.88 4.76
N ILE A 158 -14.57 3.53 5.96
CA ILE A 158 -14.14 4.19 7.19
C ILE A 158 -12.64 4.00 7.41
N SER A 159 -12.12 2.79 7.19
CA SER A 159 -10.69 2.53 7.33
C SER A 159 -9.84 3.35 6.35
N LYS A 160 -10.28 3.49 5.09
CA LYS A 160 -9.55 4.27 4.07
C LYS A 160 -9.63 5.77 4.31
N GLY A 161 -10.79 6.28 4.76
CA GLY A 161 -10.92 7.68 5.23
C GLY A 161 -10.04 7.97 6.45
N GLY A 162 -9.98 7.04 7.40
CA GLY A 162 -9.05 7.08 8.53
C GLY A 162 -7.59 7.07 8.10
N LEU A 163 -7.24 6.27 7.09
CA LEU A 163 -5.88 6.18 6.55
C LEU A 163 -5.41 7.48 5.89
N GLU A 164 -6.29 8.22 5.19
CA GLU A 164 -5.97 9.55 4.66
C GLU A 164 -5.70 10.56 5.79
N THR A 165 -6.46 10.49 6.88
CA THR A 165 -6.23 11.33 8.07
C THR A 165 -4.92 10.93 8.77
N LEU A 166 -4.67 9.64 8.95
CA LEU A 166 -3.42 9.10 9.49
C LEU A 166 -2.21 9.55 8.65
N THR A 167 -2.33 9.55 7.32
CA THR A 167 -1.28 10.04 6.40
C THR A 167 -0.86 11.47 6.73
N ARG A 168 -1.82 12.38 6.92
CA ARG A 168 -1.53 13.79 7.27
C ARG A 168 -0.90 13.93 8.66
N LEU A 169 -1.37 13.16 9.64
CA LEU A 169 -0.80 13.16 10.99
C LEU A 169 0.64 12.64 11.00
N LEU A 170 0.90 11.53 10.32
CA LEU A 170 2.25 10.96 10.19
C LEU A 170 3.19 11.90 9.43
N ALA A 171 2.72 12.53 8.35
CA ALA A 171 3.50 13.48 7.58
C ALA A 171 3.99 14.65 8.45
N ARG A 172 3.12 15.17 9.31
CA ARG A 172 3.49 16.26 10.25
C ARG A 172 4.42 15.79 11.36
N SER A 173 4.19 14.57 11.88
CA SER A 173 4.91 14.05 13.04
C SER A 173 6.31 13.54 12.69
N LEU A 174 6.52 13.05 11.46
CA LEU A 174 7.78 12.44 11.02
C LEU A 174 8.65 13.39 10.18
N ALA A 175 8.16 14.58 9.88
CA ALA A 175 8.95 15.62 9.23
C ALA A 175 10.06 16.15 10.17
N PRO A 176 11.22 16.60 9.64
CA PRO A 176 11.52 16.76 8.21
C PRO A 176 12.09 15.51 7.53
N ASP A 177 12.42 14.47 8.28
CA ASP A 177 13.23 13.34 7.78
C ASP A 177 12.42 12.37 6.92
N ILE A 178 11.15 12.14 7.26
CA ILE A 178 10.30 11.18 6.57
C ILE A 178 9.06 11.87 6.00
N ARG A 179 8.83 11.69 4.71
CA ARG A 179 7.62 12.13 4.04
C ARG A 179 6.59 11.01 4.04
N VAL A 180 5.33 11.37 4.26
CA VAL A 180 4.23 10.41 4.25
C VAL A 180 3.14 10.93 3.33
N ASN A 181 2.76 10.13 2.32
CA ASN A 181 1.72 10.47 1.36
C ASN A 181 0.80 9.26 1.13
N ALA A 182 -0.31 9.47 0.48
CA ALA A 182 -1.19 8.40 0.05
C ALA A 182 -1.43 8.44 -1.46
N VAL A 183 -1.72 7.29 -2.03
CA VAL A 183 -2.32 7.15 -3.36
C VAL A 183 -3.71 6.57 -3.18
N ALA A 184 -4.71 7.15 -3.83
CA ALA A 184 -6.11 6.71 -3.81
C ALA A 184 -6.53 6.23 -5.19
N PRO A 185 -6.39 4.93 -5.49
CA PRO A 185 -6.82 4.34 -6.76
C PRO A 185 -8.36 4.36 -6.89
N GLY A 186 -8.82 4.38 -8.14
CA GLY A 186 -10.21 4.09 -8.49
C GLY A 186 -10.38 2.68 -9.06
N LEU A 187 -11.09 2.58 -10.19
CA LEU A 187 -11.37 1.30 -10.85
C LEU A 187 -10.13 0.79 -11.60
N ILE A 188 -9.25 0.06 -10.92
CA ILE A 188 -8.02 -0.52 -11.47
C ILE A 188 -8.17 -2.02 -11.73
N LEU A 189 -8.49 -2.79 -10.68
CA LEU A 189 -8.64 -4.25 -10.73
C LEU A 189 -9.95 -4.62 -10.06
N PRO A 190 -10.85 -5.37 -10.73
CA PRO A 190 -12.07 -5.84 -10.09
C PRO A 190 -11.75 -6.74 -8.88
N SER A 191 -12.62 -6.77 -7.88
CA SER A 191 -12.58 -7.81 -6.86
C SER A 191 -13.06 -9.14 -7.46
N GLU A 192 -12.71 -10.26 -6.82
CA GLU A 192 -13.09 -11.60 -7.29
C GLU A 192 -14.62 -11.76 -7.39
N ASP A 193 -15.37 -11.08 -6.52
CA ASP A 193 -16.83 -11.10 -6.47
C ASP A 193 -17.49 -10.11 -7.44
N THR A 194 -16.73 -9.31 -8.19
CA THR A 194 -17.29 -8.29 -9.09
C THR A 194 -17.71 -8.93 -10.40
N LEU A 195 -18.99 -8.88 -10.72
CA LEU A 195 -19.48 -9.39 -12.00
C LEU A 195 -18.95 -8.53 -13.17
N PRO A 196 -18.52 -9.17 -14.29
CA PRO A 196 -17.99 -8.43 -15.45
C PRO A 196 -18.93 -7.34 -15.98
N ALA A 197 -20.24 -7.59 -16.01
CA ALA A 197 -21.23 -6.61 -16.45
C ALA A 197 -21.36 -5.41 -15.48
N GLU A 198 -21.22 -5.65 -14.17
CA GLU A 198 -21.21 -4.58 -13.16
C GLU A 198 -19.96 -3.72 -13.33
N TRP A 199 -18.79 -4.36 -13.46
CA TRP A 199 -17.53 -3.66 -13.71
C TRP A 199 -17.59 -2.78 -14.95
N GLN A 200 -18.07 -3.32 -16.06
CA GLN A 200 -18.22 -2.56 -17.32
C GLN A 200 -19.15 -1.34 -17.16
N ARG A 201 -20.26 -1.48 -16.42
CA ARG A 201 -21.15 -0.33 -16.13
C ARG A 201 -20.44 0.76 -15.35
N LEU A 202 -19.63 0.38 -14.34
CA LEU A 202 -18.85 1.35 -13.57
C LEU A 202 -17.83 2.06 -14.45
N VAL A 203 -17.09 1.33 -15.28
CA VAL A 203 -16.09 1.89 -16.21
C VAL A 203 -16.73 2.87 -17.19
N GLN A 204 -17.90 2.54 -17.76
CA GLN A 204 -18.60 3.43 -18.69
C GLN A 204 -19.10 4.74 -18.05
N ARG A 205 -19.24 4.77 -16.73
CA ARG A 205 -19.61 5.99 -15.99
C ARG A 205 -18.41 6.90 -15.73
N LEU A 206 -17.18 6.38 -15.74
CA LEU A 206 -15.98 7.20 -15.52
C LEU A 206 -15.91 8.35 -16.53
N PRO A 207 -15.49 9.54 -16.13
CA PRO A 207 -15.20 10.64 -17.05
C PRO A 207 -14.23 10.24 -18.17
N VAL A 208 -13.17 9.50 -17.84
CA VAL A 208 -12.17 9.03 -18.84
C VAL A 208 -12.63 7.82 -19.67
N LYS A 209 -13.80 7.23 -19.40
CA LYS A 209 -14.41 6.10 -20.16
C LYS A 209 -13.53 4.85 -20.31
N ARG A 210 -12.52 4.68 -19.48
CA ARG A 210 -11.69 3.48 -19.41
C ARG A 210 -11.36 3.14 -17.96
N GLN A 211 -11.15 1.88 -17.69
CA GLN A 211 -10.54 1.48 -16.42
C GLN A 211 -9.08 1.95 -16.35
N GLY A 212 -8.57 2.18 -15.15
CA GLY A 212 -7.15 2.37 -14.92
C GLY A 212 -6.39 1.04 -15.03
N SER A 213 -5.09 1.16 -15.13
CA SER A 213 -4.15 0.03 -15.08
C SER A 213 -3.35 0.06 -13.77
N PRO A 214 -2.78 -1.06 -13.33
CA PRO A 214 -1.83 -1.05 -12.23
C PRO A 214 -0.68 -0.05 -12.44
N GLN A 215 -0.26 0.17 -13.68
CA GLN A 215 0.81 1.10 -14.04
C GLN A 215 0.43 2.56 -13.75
N ASP A 216 -0.84 2.95 -13.89
CA ASP A 216 -1.30 4.30 -13.53
C ASP A 216 -1.06 4.56 -12.02
N VAL A 217 -1.27 3.54 -11.17
CA VAL A 217 -1.05 3.62 -9.71
C VAL A 217 0.44 3.57 -9.38
N VAL A 218 1.20 2.67 -10.02
CA VAL A 218 2.66 2.55 -9.85
C VAL A 218 3.36 3.86 -10.14
N GLN A 219 3.02 4.55 -11.23
CA GLN A 219 3.60 5.84 -11.58
C GLN A 219 3.34 6.89 -10.50
N ALA A 220 2.15 6.92 -9.91
CA ALA A 220 1.82 7.83 -8.82
C ALA A 220 2.64 7.52 -7.54
N VAL A 221 2.81 6.24 -7.21
CA VAL A 221 3.65 5.80 -6.09
C VAL A 221 5.10 6.23 -6.30
N LEU A 222 5.69 5.94 -7.45
CA LEU A 222 7.07 6.31 -7.78
C LEU A 222 7.25 7.83 -7.81
N PHE A 223 6.27 8.58 -8.34
CA PHE A 223 6.29 10.04 -8.33
C PHE A 223 6.37 10.59 -6.89
N LEU A 224 5.53 10.10 -5.98
CA LEU A 224 5.54 10.55 -4.58
C LEU A 224 6.80 10.13 -3.83
N ILE A 225 7.40 8.99 -4.17
CA ILE A 225 8.69 8.57 -3.61
C ILE A 225 9.81 9.51 -4.06
N LYS A 226 9.86 9.84 -5.36
CA LYS A 226 10.92 10.67 -5.96
C LYS A 226 10.78 12.17 -5.66
N ASN A 227 9.56 12.67 -5.51
CA ASN A 227 9.33 14.09 -5.26
C ASN A 227 9.54 14.44 -3.77
N ARG A 228 10.63 15.15 -3.49
CA ARG A 228 11.04 15.47 -2.11
C ARG A 228 10.29 16.63 -1.46
N TYR A 229 9.42 17.32 -2.18
CA TYR A 229 8.68 18.48 -1.67
C TYR A 229 7.19 18.22 -1.43
N ILE A 230 6.75 16.97 -1.55
CA ILE A 230 5.36 16.56 -1.29
C ILE A 230 5.32 15.70 -0.03
N THR A 231 4.54 16.12 0.96
CA THR A 231 4.22 15.33 2.17
C THR A 231 2.83 15.68 2.68
N GLY A 232 2.10 14.71 3.21
CA GLY A 232 0.73 14.86 3.74
C GLY A 232 -0.35 14.84 2.67
N GLU A 233 -0.01 14.55 1.40
CA GLU A 233 -0.93 14.61 0.28
C GLU A 233 -1.54 13.23 -0.03
N THR A 234 -2.77 13.22 -0.54
CA THR A 234 -3.42 12.04 -1.13
C THR A 234 -3.61 12.28 -2.62
N LEU A 235 -2.78 11.61 -3.43
CA LEU A 235 -2.87 11.66 -4.89
C LEU A 235 -3.94 10.69 -5.40
N ILE A 236 -4.98 11.23 -6.01
CA ILE A 236 -6.10 10.44 -6.54
C ILE A 236 -5.79 9.99 -7.95
N VAL A 237 -5.95 8.68 -8.22
CA VAL A 237 -5.69 8.03 -9.51
C VAL A 237 -6.93 7.20 -9.89
N ASP A 238 -8.01 7.87 -10.30
CA ASP A 238 -9.32 7.24 -10.38
C ASP A 238 -10.10 7.49 -11.68
N GLY A 239 -9.50 8.16 -12.65
CA GLY A 239 -10.17 8.49 -13.91
C GLY A 239 -11.39 9.40 -13.75
N GLY A 240 -11.47 10.15 -12.64
CA GLY A 240 -12.58 11.04 -12.30
C GLY A 240 -13.73 10.33 -11.59
N TYR A 241 -13.53 9.11 -11.08
CA TYR A 241 -14.59 8.34 -10.40
C TYR A 241 -15.20 9.08 -9.20
N GLN A 242 -14.40 9.84 -8.46
CA GLN A 242 -14.90 10.64 -7.33
C GLN A 242 -15.84 11.79 -7.75
N LEU A 243 -15.86 12.18 -9.02
CA LEU A 243 -16.65 13.30 -9.54
C LEU A 243 -18.09 12.90 -9.92
N ILE A 244 -18.42 11.60 -9.87
CA ILE A 244 -19.71 11.05 -10.33
C ILE A 244 -20.43 10.27 -9.24
#